data_c919d8bd402b77718d808e88f1c59d9f
#
_entry.id   c919d8bd402b77718d808e88f1c59d9f
#
_cell.length_a   1.000
_cell.length_b   1.000
_cell.length_c   1.000
_cell.angle_alpha   90.00
_cell.angle_beta   90.00
_cell.angle_gamma   90.00
#
_symmetry.space_group_name_H-M   'P 1'
#
loop_
_entity.id
_entity.type
_entity.pdbx_description
1 polymer ?
#
loop_
_entity_poly.entity_id
_entity_poly.type
_entity_poly.pdbx_seq_one_letter_code
_entity_poly.pdbx_strand_id
1 'polypeptide(L)'
;MNKKALAVILTGAMAGTLLAGCGSSGSTTASSTAASDSAAASTEAAAAASTAVESTAAESSASDTSSKNLPEVSSDPITITMWDIATEDPGKSTMETAVQEFMKDYPQVTVEENHLQNDNYKQQLVVAMSSGQCPDMYVSWGGGPLTEYYKSGFVNDLSDLYNNYDHPDFFDSAIAQGTIDGKLAAIPFNGISGCCVYYNKTIFNEVGLEVPTTIDELEDCCEKLKAAGYTPFSLANGSKWTGSMYYMYLVARHSGNDEFNAAYTQENGGSFTSEAFVWASDKIQDWVKKGYFPDGVNSLSTDDGQDRQLMYDGTCAMMLHGSWQCGSMYTDNADWYTQNIGVFRFPEDAEAKANGVPQDVEVGTAIDTAFSFNCWNSDGTVDQNKLNACYILATQYINNDEYNMKKIQLENKVLNINGYDQYITDENMKTVNKIFQDASNVQLWYDQYLPASVTEVHKNCMTELFGLEKNGQEIGEEEDAAMQAALADSNS
;
A
#
# COMPACT_ATOMS: atom_id res chain seq x y z
N MET A 1 27.41 -1.88 15.98
CA MET A 1 26.68 -2.41 17.16
C MET A 1 26.39 -3.88 16.92
N ASN A 2 26.52 -4.73 17.92
CA ASN A 2 26.47 -6.19 17.74
C ASN A 2 25.04 -6.66 17.39
N LYS A 3 24.87 -7.39 16.28
CA LYS A 3 23.64 -8.06 15.81
C LYS A 3 22.90 -8.91 16.90
N LYS A 4 23.49 -9.10 18.06
CA LYS A 4 22.92 -9.87 19.19
C LYS A 4 22.01 -9.06 20.13
N ALA A 5 22.00 -7.75 20.04
CA ALA A 5 21.20 -6.90 20.93
C ALA A 5 19.72 -6.75 20.47
N LEU A 6 19.48 -6.80 19.16
CA LEU A 6 18.13 -6.67 18.57
C LEU A 6 17.25 -7.90 18.85
N ALA A 7 17.83 -9.09 18.97
CA ALA A 7 17.09 -10.33 19.24
C ALA A 7 16.40 -10.37 20.62
N VAL A 8 16.79 -9.53 21.56
CA VAL A 8 16.26 -9.55 22.93
C VAL A 8 15.00 -8.70 23.08
N ILE A 9 14.83 -7.67 22.23
CA ILE A 9 13.68 -6.76 22.33
C ILE A 9 12.45 -7.32 21.60
N LEU A 10 12.64 -8.08 20.52
CA LEU A 10 11.54 -8.68 19.73
C LEU A 10 10.94 -9.97 20.37
N THR A 11 11.68 -10.65 21.26
CA THR A 11 11.20 -11.88 21.91
C THR A 11 10.26 -11.64 23.11
N GLY A 12 10.15 -10.43 23.60
CA GLY A 12 9.30 -10.08 24.75
C GLY A 12 7.79 -10.00 24.44
N ALA A 13 7.41 -9.76 23.19
CA ALA A 13 6.02 -9.53 22.80
C ALA A 13 5.22 -10.79 22.38
N MET A 14 5.87 -11.95 22.18
CA MET A 14 5.21 -13.17 21.68
C MET A 14 4.94 -14.26 22.73
N ALA A 15 5.19 -14.04 24.03
CA ALA A 15 5.04 -15.07 25.06
C ALA A 15 3.66 -15.11 25.75
N GLY A 16 2.65 -14.37 25.28
CA GLY A 16 1.39 -14.15 26.00
C GLY A 16 0.17 -14.99 25.60
N THR A 17 0.17 -15.76 24.49
CA THR A 17 -1.07 -16.39 24.00
C THR A 17 -0.95 -17.85 23.53
N LEU A 18 -0.41 -18.72 24.35
CA LEU A 18 -0.51 -20.16 24.14
C LEU A 18 -0.73 -20.88 25.47
N LEU A 19 -1.96 -20.88 25.97
CA LEU A 19 -2.44 -21.87 26.95
C LEU A 19 -3.97 -21.76 27.07
N ALA A 20 -4.71 -22.57 26.31
CA ALA A 20 -5.91 -23.27 26.81
C ALA A 20 -6.64 -23.99 25.65
N GLY A 21 -6.84 -25.31 25.80
CA GLY A 21 -7.92 -26.02 25.14
C GLY A 21 -7.58 -27.37 24.51
N CYS A 22 -7.18 -28.37 25.32
CA CYS A 22 -7.36 -29.79 25.01
C CYS A 22 -8.76 -30.27 25.42
N GLY A 23 -9.42 -31.05 24.51
CA GLY A 23 -10.63 -31.81 24.84
C GLY A 23 -11.34 -32.38 23.63
N SER A 24 -10.88 -33.48 23.11
CA SER A 24 -11.44 -34.85 23.11
C SER A 24 -12.70 -35.11 22.30
N SER A 25 -12.47 -35.94 21.25
CA SER A 25 -13.17 -37.13 20.78
C SER A 25 -14.57 -37.10 20.16
N GLY A 26 -14.67 -37.81 19.03
CA GLY A 26 -15.91 -38.42 18.54
C GLY A 26 -16.00 -38.69 17.04
N SER A 27 -15.54 -39.87 16.63
CA SER A 27 -15.71 -40.42 15.30
C SER A 27 -17.20 -40.67 14.96
N THR A 28 -17.54 -40.57 13.67
CA THR A 28 -18.20 -41.68 12.93
C THR A 28 -18.28 -41.39 11.43
N THR A 29 -17.87 -42.42 10.73
CA THR A 29 -17.98 -42.69 9.29
C THR A 29 -19.42 -42.80 8.80
N ALA A 30 -19.69 -42.39 7.55
CA ALA A 30 -20.40 -43.23 6.59
C ALA A 30 -20.30 -42.68 5.17
N SER A 31 -19.94 -43.61 4.29
CA SER A 31 -19.83 -43.61 2.85
C SER A 31 -21.22 -43.75 2.19
N SER A 32 -21.39 -43.17 0.97
CA SER A 32 -21.99 -43.89 -0.17
C SER A 32 -22.01 -43.03 -1.44
N THR A 33 -21.27 -43.41 -2.38
CA THR A 33 -21.42 -43.75 -3.82
C THR A 33 -22.78 -43.59 -4.47
N ALA A 34 -22.78 -43.01 -5.69
CA ALA A 34 -23.24 -43.47 -7.00
C ALA A 34 -23.42 -42.28 -7.95
N ALA A 35 -22.78 -42.17 -8.97
CA ALA A 35 -22.59 -42.63 -10.34
C ALA A 35 -23.83 -42.52 -11.27
N SER A 36 -23.51 -42.08 -12.46
CA SER A 36 -24.06 -42.27 -13.80
C SER A 36 -25.05 -41.19 -14.28
N ASP A 37 -25.04 -40.77 -15.48
CA ASP A 37 -24.55 -41.06 -16.80
C ASP A 37 -25.21 -40.10 -17.81
N SER A 38 -24.42 -39.65 -18.78
CA SER A 38 -24.73 -39.63 -20.21
C SER A 38 -25.89 -38.78 -20.76
N ALA A 39 -25.63 -37.88 -21.65
CA ALA A 39 -25.82 -38.04 -23.09
C ALA A 39 -25.54 -36.78 -23.90
N ALA A 40 -24.85 -36.98 -25.00
CA ALA A 40 -24.50 -36.06 -26.06
C ALA A 40 -25.65 -35.79 -27.05
N ALA A 41 -25.62 -34.63 -27.72
CA ALA A 41 -25.97 -34.43 -29.15
C ALA A 41 -25.70 -32.96 -29.48
N SER A 42 -24.71 -32.66 -30.25
CA SER A 42 -24.50 -32.56 -31.71
C SER A 42 -25.24 -31.41 -32.42
N THR A 43 -24.38 -30.56 -33.05
CA THR A 43 -24.47 -29.85 -34.34
C THR A 43 -25.45 -28.68 -34.47
N GLU A 44 -25.02 -27.49 -34.92
CA GLU A 44 -24.63 -27.22 -36.31
C GLU A 44 -23.93 -25.82 -36.43
N ALA A 45 -23.08 -25.74 -37.41
CA ALA A 45 -22.27 -24.55 -37.78
C ALA A 45 -23.11 -23.54 -38.56
N ALA A 46 -22.82 -22.26 -38.33
CA ALA A 46 -23.08 -21.23 -39.34
C ALA A 46 -21.84 -20.33 -39.46
N ALA A 47 -21.21 -20.45 -40.61
CA ALA A 47 -20.14 -19.56 -41.06
C ALA A 47 -20.71 -18.22 -41.53
N ALA A 48 -20.10 -17.12 -41.07
CA ALA A 48 -20.24 -15.81 -41.73
C ALA A 48 -18.92 -15.06 -41.74
N ALA A 49 -18.35 -14.99 -42.89
CA ALA A 49 -17.53 -13.99 -43.54
C ALA A 49 -16.62 -13.09 -42.66
N SER A 50 -15.34 -13.38 -42.75
CA SER A 50 -14.20 -12.51 -42.50
C SER A 50 -14.16 -11.38 -43.55
N THR A 51 -14.25 -10.12 -43.13
CA THR A 51 -13.71 -8.99 -43.86
C THR A 51 -12.38 -8.60 -43.22
N ALA A 52 -11.30 -8.88 -43.91
CA ALA A 52 -9.97 -8.42 -43.60
C ALA A 52 -9.94 -6.89 -43.68
N VAL A 53 -9.63 -6.23 -42.55
CA VAL A 53 -9.16 -4.86 -42.53
C VAL A 53 -7.64 -4.91 -42.60
N GLU A 54 -7.10 -4.43 -43.66
CA GLU A 54 -5.67 -4.23 -43.91
C GLU A 54 -5.14 -3.27 -42.84
N SER A 55 -4.38 -3.77 -41.89
CA SER A 55 -3.60 -3.00 -40.95
C SER A 55 -2.39 -2.48 -41.66
N THR A 56 -2.37 -1.18 -41.96
CA THR A 56 -1.15 -0.46 -42.31
C THR A 56 -0.21 -0.49 -41.14
N ALA A 57 0.89 -1.23 -41.28
CA ALA A 57 2.01 -1.20 -40.35
C ALA A 57 2.52 0.24 -40.20
N ALA A 58 2.35 0.83 -39.00
CA ALA A 58 3.10 1.99 -38.60
C ALA A 58 4.56 1.55 -38.43
N GLU A 59 5.45 2.21 -39.15
CA GLU A 59 6.88 2.02 -39.02
C GLU A 59 7.29 2.25 -37.57
N SER A 60 7.81 1.20 -36.97
CA SER A 60 8.57 1.23 -35.74
C SER A 60 9.70 2.26 -35.90
N SER A 61 9.60 3.37 -35.16
CA SER A 61 10.73 4.26 -34.97
C SER A 61 11.86 3.46 -34.36
N ALA A 62 13.00 3.44 -35.06
CA ALA A 62 14.22 2.80 -34.61
C ALA A 62 14.54 3.31 -33.20
N SER A 63 14.55 2.40 -32.22
CA SER A 63 15.10 2.64 -30.89
C SER A 63 16.56 3.04 -31.06
N ASP A 64 16.89 4.21 -30.53
CA ASP A 64 18.27 4.68 -30.38
C ASP A 64 19.01 3.67 -29.48
N THR A 65 19.82 2.81 -30.08
CA THR A 65 20.66 1.85 -29.36
C THR A 65 21.91 2.56 -28.84
N SER A 66 21.74 3.56 -27.98
CA SER A 66 22.82 3.97 -27.09
C SER A 66 23.00 2.82 -26.10
N SER A 67 24.20 2.23 -26.01
CA SER A 67 24.49 1.18 -25.03
C SER A 67 24.23 1.75 -23.62
N LYS A 68 23.26 1.16 -22.90
CA LYS A 68 22.96 1.56 -21.51
C LYS A 68 24.23 1.45 -20.66
N ASN A 69 24.46 2.45 -19.83
CA ASN A 69 25.55 2.41 -18.85
C ASN A 69 25.07 1.65 -17.59
N LEU A 70 25.35 0.36 -17.51
CA LEU A 70 24.94 -0.52 -16.42
C LEU A 70 26.14 -1.00 -15.61
N PRO A 71 25.98 -1.29 -14.31
CA PRO A 71 27.03 -1.89 -13.51
C PRO A 71 27.35 -3.31 -14.02
N GLU A 72 28.60 -3.72 -13.93
CA GLU A 72 29.04 -5.03 -14.39
C GLU A 72 28.55 -6.13 -13.44
N VAL A 73 28.00 -7.21 -14.02
CA VAL A 73 27.67 -8.45 -13.32
C VAL A 73 28.60 -9.55 -13.82
N SER A 74 29.37 -10.15 -12.93
CA SER A 74 30.35 -11.20 -13.30
C SER A 74 29.65 -12.45 -13.84
N SER A 75 30.41 -13.31 -14.47
CA SER A 75 29.93 -14.60 -14.98
C SER A 75 29.77 -15.69 -13.91
N ASP A 76 30.12 -15.40 -12.66
CA ASP A 76 29.96 -16.34 -11.55
C ASP A 76 28.49 -16.56 -11.22
N PRO A 77 28.07 -17.79 -10.87
CA PRO A 77 26.71 -18.07 -10.49
C PRO A 77 26.25 -17.24 -9.25
N ILE A 78 25.12 -16.59 -9.35
CA ILE A 78 24.50 -15.80 -8.27
C ILE A 78 23.09 -16.33 -8.03
N THR A 79 22.70 -16.46 -6.76
CA THR A 79 21.29 -16.62 -6.36
C THR A 79 20.85 -15.38 -5.61
N ILE A 80 19.72 -14.81 -6.03
CA ILE A 80 19.01 -13.68 -5.40
C ILE A 80 17.71 -14.21 -4.81
N THR A 81 17.53 -14.05 -3.50
CA THR A 81 16.23 -14.27 -2.87
C THR A 81 15.43 -12.98 -2.92
N MET A 82 14.27 -12.99 -3.55
CA MET A 82 13.40 -11.83 -3.74
C MET A 82 12.05 -12.04 -3.07
N TRP A 83 11.66 -11.10 -2.20
CA TRP A 83 10.36 -11.11 -1.54
C TRP A 83 9.55 -9.90 -1.90
N ASP A 84 8.29 -10.12 -2.31
CA ASP A 84 7.35 -9.07 -2.66
C ASP A 84 5.91 -9.37 -2.19
N ILE A 85 4.99 -8.44 -2.48
CA ILE A 85 3.58 -8.51 -2.10
C ILE A 85 2.64 -8.69 -3.29
N ALA A 86 3.15 -8.99 -4.48
CA ALA A 86 2.36 -9.21 -5.69
C ALA A 86 1.75 -10.62 -5.68
N THR A 87 0.63 -10.80 -4.98
CA THR A 87 -0.02 -12.12 -4.83
C THR A 87 -1.11 -12.39 -5.86
N GLU A 88 -1.58 -11.36 -6.56
CA GLU A 88 -2.69 -11.42 -7.49
C GLU A 88 -2.27 -10.97 -8.91
N ASP A 89 -2.89 -11.55 -9.94
CA ASP A 89 -2.74 -11.08 -11.32
C ASP A 89 -3.53 -9.78 -11.56
N PRO A 90 -3.08 -8.93 -12.49
CA PRO A 90 -1.93 -9.11 -13.39
C PRO A 90 -0.57 -8.76 -12.77
N GLY A 91 -0.52 -8.17 -11.60
CA GLY A 91 0.72 -7.68 -10.97
C GLY A 91 1.74 -8.82 -10.77
N LYS A 92 1.29 -9.97 -10.26
CA LYS A 92 2.13 -11.14 -10.04
C LYS A 92 2.77 -11.64 -11.33
N SER A 93 1.96 -12.01 -12.32
CA SER A 93 2.48 -12.56 -13.58
C SER A 93 3.33 -11.56 -14.36
N THR A 94 3.07 -10.26 -14.20
CA THR A 94 3.89 -9.20 -14.79
C THR A 94 5.25 -9.12 -14.11
N MET A 95 5.31 -9.21 -12.78
CA MET A 95 6.56 -9.27 -12.00
C MET A 95 7.39 -10.50 -12.38
N GLU A 96 6.78 -11.68 -12.31
CA GLU A 96 7.43 -12.95 -12.70
C GLU A 96 7.98 -12.90 -14.14
N THR A 97 7.27 -12.24 -15.07
CA THR A 97 7.74 -12.07 -16.45
C THR A 97 9.01 -11.21 -16.51
N ALA A 98 9.02 -10.07 -15.80
CA ALA A 98 10.20 -9.21 -15.76
C ALA A 98 11.43 -9.91 -15.17
N VAL A 99 11.23 -10.72 -14.13
CA VAL A 99 12.28 -11.54 -13.52
C VAL A 99 12.78 -12.64 -14.46
N GLN A 100 11.89 -13.29 -15.21
CA GLN A 100 12.26 -14.31 -16.20
C GLN A 100 13.06 -13.72 -17.36
N GLU A 101 12.70 -12.52 -17.85
CA GLU A 101 13.46 -11.82 -18.87
C GLU A 101 14.85 -11.44 -18.37
N PHE A 102 14.95 -10.96 -17.13
CA PHE A 102 16.25 -10.70 -16.51
C PHE A 102 17.12 -11.97 -16.45
N MET A 103 16.61 -13.10 -15.97
CA MET A 103 17.35 -14.35 -15.90
C MET A 103 17.75 -14.91 -17.27
N LYS A 104 16.96 -14.59 -18.32
CA LYS A 104 17.31 -14.97 -19.70
C LYS A 104 18.52 -14.19 -20.20
N ASP A 105 18.62 -12.90 -19.89
CA ASP A 105 19.72 -12.04 -20.31
C ASP A 105 20.96 -12.19 -19.41
N TYR A 106 20.76 -12.60 -18.15
CA TYR A 106 21.79 -12.89 -17.15
C TYR A 106 21.72 -14.36 -16.69
N PRO A 107 22.07 -15.33 -17.55
CA PRO A 107 21.85 -16.76 -17.27
C PRO A 107 22.67 -17.32 -16.08
N GLN A 108 23.65 -16.58 -15.60
CA GLN A 108 24.38 -16.89 -14.36
C GLN A 108 23.63 -16.50 -13.09
N VAL A 109 22.54 -15.71 -13.20
CA VAL A 109 21.73 -15.26 -12.06
C VAL A 109 20.47 -16.12 -11.96
N THR A 110 20.20 -16.63 -10.78
CA THR A 110 18.92 -17.26 -10.41
C THR A 110 18.20 -16.37 -9.42
N VAL A 111 16.95 -16.03 -9.69
CA VAL A 111 16.08 -15.28 -8.74
C VAL A 111 15.05 -16.25 -8.18
N GLU A 112 15.01 -16.36 -6.85
CA GLU A 112 14.04 -17.14 -6.10
C GLU A 112 12.98 -16.18 -5.53
N GLU A 113 11.81 -16.14 -6.17
CA GLU A 113 10.71 -15.24 -5.82
C GLU A 113 9.82 -15.84 -4.73
N ASN A 114 9.39 -15.01 -3.78
CA ASN A 114 8.42 -15.34 -2.75
C ASN A 114 7.38 -14.23 -2.63
N HIS A 115 6.14 -14.51 -3.05
CA HIS A 115 5.02 -13.59 -3.02
C HIS A 115 4.16 -13.82 -1.78
N LEU A 116 3.95 -12.82 -0.96
CA LEU A 116 3.22 -12.89 0.31
C LEU A 116 2.18 -11.77 0.42
N GLN A 117 1.02 -12.05 0.98
CA GLN A 117 0.04 -11.01 1.29
C GLN A 117 0.64 -9.96 2.24
N ASN A 118 0.28 -8.71 2.07
CA ASN A 118 0.91 -7.54 2.68
C ASN A 118 1.12 -7.65 4.20
N ASP A 119 0.09 -7.99 4.96
CA ASP A 119 0.19 -8.04 6.42
C ASP A 119 1.04 -9.23 6.90
N ASN A 120 0.90 -10.38 6.24
CA ASN A 120 1.73 -11.55 6.48
C ASN A 120 3.20 -11.30 6.09
N TYR A 121 3.42 -10.61 4.95
CA TYR A 121 4.73 -10.20 4.47
C TYR A 121 5.49 -9.38 5.53
N LYS A 122 4.86 -8.32 6.05
CA LYS A 122 5.46 -7.45 7.08
C LYS A 122 5.92 -8.24 8.31
N GLN A 123 5.09 -9.18 8.77
CA GLN A 123 5.42 -10.03 9.92
C GLN A 123 6.58 -11.00 9.62
N GLN A 124 6.54 -11.66 8.46
CA GLN A 124 7.58 -12.61 8.06
C GLN A 124 8.92 -11.92 7.78
N LEU A 125 8.92 -10.73 7.18
CA LEU A 125 10.14 -9.96 6.93
C LEU A 125 10.88 -9.63 8.23
N VAL A 126 10.18 -9.18 9.28
CA VAL A 126 10.76 -8.91 10.60
C VAL A 126 11.36 -10.19 11.21
N VAL A 127 10.68 -11.32 11.07
CA VAL A 127 11.20 -12.62 11.53
C VAL A 127 12.46 -13.02 10.76
N ALA A 128 12.46 -12.88 9.44
CA ALA A 128 13.60 -13.17 8.58
C ALA A 128 14.82 -12.30 8.91
N MET A 129 14.61 -10.99 9.11
CA MET A 129 15.65 -10.06 9.55
C MET A 129 16.24 -10.46 10.91
N SER A 130 15.38 -10.78 11.89
CA SER A 130 15.79 -11.15 13.25
C SER A 130 16.57 -12.46 13.29
N SER A 131 16.24 -13.41 12.42
CA SER A 131 16.89 -14.71 12.32
C SER A 131 18.16 -14.72 11.44
N GLY A 132 18.50 -13.57 10.81
CA GLY A 132 19.62 -13.46 9.88
C GLY A 132 19.35 -14.11 8.51
N GLN A 133 18.08 -14.25 8.13
CA GLN A 133 17.61 -14.79 6.86
C GLN A 133 16.89 -13.71 6.02
N CYS A 134 17.28 -12.43 6.19
CA CYS A 134 16.74 -11.34 5.40
C CYS A 134 16.98 -11.63 3.90
N PRO A 135 15.94 -11.52 3.04
CA PRO A 135 16.12 -11.70 1.60
C PRO A 135 17.07 -10.67 0.99
N ASP A 136 17.69 -11.02 -0.13
CA ASP A 136 18.66 -10.16 -0.81
C ASP A 136 18.00 -8.93 -1.45
N MET A 137 16.76 -9.08 -1.94
CA MET A 137 15.92 -8.04 -2.50
C MET A 137 14.51 -8.17 -1.92
N TYR A 138 13.97 -7.11 -1.39
CA TYR A 138 12.66 -7.18 -0.73
C TYR A 138 11.90 -5.87 -0.79
N VAL A 139 10.58 -5.97 -0.81
CA VAL A 139 9.69 -4.81 -0.79
C VAL A 139 9.82 -4.05 0.53
N SER A 140 9.95 -2.75 0.42
CA SER A 140 9.92 -1.80 1.52
C SER A 140 9.01 -0.62 1.18
N TRP A 141 8.73 0.16 2.18
CA TRP A 141 8.04 1.44 2.09
C TRP A 141 9.00 2.52 2.60
N GLY A 142 8.75 3.76 2.31
CA GLY A 142 9.55 4.85 2.90
C GLY A 142 9.36 4.99 4.42
N GLY A 143 9.98 5.99 5.01
CA GLY A 143 9.70 6.44 6.38
C GLY A 143 10.39 5.64 7.49
N GLY A 144 9.71 5.51 8.63
CA GLY A 144 10.25 4.96 9.87
C GLY A 144 10.78 3.53 9.76
N PRO A 145 9.98 2.56 9.26
CA PRO A 145 10.44 1.18 9.08
C PRO A 145 11.68 1.06 8.19
N LEU A 146 11.72 1.77 7.05
CA LEU A 146 12.90 1.76 6.18
C LEU A 146 14.12 2.34 6.90
N THR A 147 13.94 3.42 7.67
CA THR A 147 15.00 4.03 8.49
C THR A 147 15.57 3.02 9.49
N GLU A 148 14.70 2.25 10.15
CA GLU A 148 15.13 1.23 11.10
C GLU A 148 15.87 0.08 10.42
N TYR A 149 15.38 -0.41 9.28
CA TYR A 149 16.06 -1.46 8.50
C TYR A 149 17.44 -0.99 8.04
N TYR A 150 17.55 0.24 7.56
CA TYR A 150 18.82 0.84 7.15
C TYR A 150 19.80 0.96 8.33
N LYS A 151 19.38 1.56 9.44
CA LYS A 151 20.20 1.72 10.65
C LYS A 151 20.62 0.38 11.28
N SER A 152 19.79 -0.64 11.14
CA SER A 152 20.07 -2.00 11.60
C SER A 152 20.97 -2.80 10.67
N GLY A 153 21.35 -2.26 9.51
CA GLY A 153 22.27 -2.88 8.55
C GLY A 153 21.63 -3.94 7.66
N PHE A 154 20.31 -3.88 7.46
CA PHE A 154 19.58 -4.75 6.54
C PHE A 154 19.41 -4.14 5.14
N VAL A 155 19.93 -2.94 4.90
CA VAL A 155 19.80 -2.22 3.64
C VAL A 155 21.17 -1.73 3.17
N ASN A 156 21.50 -1.95 1.90
CA ASN A 156 22.67 -1.39 1.26
C ASN A 156 22.44 0.08 0.85
N ASP A 157 23.49 0.89 0.87
CA ASP A 157 23.53 2.20 0.25
C ASP A 157 23.61 2.06 -1.29
N LEU A 158 22.63 2.59 -2.00
CA LEU A 158 22.49 2.52 -3.45
C LEU A 158 22.96 3.80 -4.16
N SER A 159 23.42 4.81 -3.40
CA SER A 159 23.73 6.14 -3.91
C SER A 159 24.76 6.11 -5.04
N ASP A 160 25.82 5.29 -4.89
CA ASP A 160 26.86 5.18 -5.92
C ASP A 160 26.33 4.54 -7.21
N LEU A 161 25.46 3.52 -7.09
CA LEU A 161 24.82 2.89 -8.25
C LEU A 161 23.90 3.88 -8.96
N TYR A 162 23.02 4.53 -8.21
CA TYR A 162 22.06 5.50 -8.76
C TYR A 162 22.74 6.69 -9.44
N ASN A 163 23.80 7.23 -8.85
CA ASN A 163 24.50 8.39 -9.41
C ASN A 163 25.35 8.09 -10.64
N ASN A 164 25.77 6.84 -10.84
CA ASN A 164 26.74 6.49 -11.89
C ASN A 164 26.18 5.63 -13.02
N TYR A 165 24.99 5.05 -12.86
CA TYR A 165 24.41 4.12 -13.84
C TYR A 165 22.99 4.52 -14.23
N ASP A 166 22.53 4.02 -15.37
CA ASP A 166 21.23 4.33 -15.93
C ASP A 166 20.08 3.80 -15.05
N HIS A 167 19.07 4.61 -14.89
CA HIS A 167 17.84 4.31 -14.16
C HIS A 167 16.65 5.07 -14.75
N PRO A 168 15.39 4.72 -14.45
CA PRO A 168 14.23 5.53 -14.81
C PRO A 168 14.29 6.94 -14.22
N ASP A 169 13.67 7.89 -14.90
CA ASP A 169 13.56 9.28 -14.44
C ASP A 169 12.48 9.40 -13.35
N PHE A 170 12.81 8.91 -12.14
CA PHE A 170 11.92 8.96 -10.99
C PHE A 170 11.66 10.37 -10.52
N PHE A 171 10.51 10.63 -9.92
CA PHE A 171 10.22 11.89 -9.23
C PHE A 171 11.22 12.13 -8.10
N ASP A 172 11.70 13.37 -7.98
CA ASP A 172 12.59 13.77 -6.87
C ASP A 172 12.00 13.45 -5.51
N SER A 173 10.69 13.61 -5.34
CA SER A 173 9.97 13.28 -4.10
C SER A 173 10.03 11.79 -3.75
N ALA A 174 9.99 10.90 -4.75
CA ALA A 174 10.10 9.46 -4.53
C ALA A 174 11.53 9.07 -4.13
N ILE A 175 12.54 9.63 -4.79
CA ILE A 175 13.93 9.40 -4.42
C ILE A 175 14.24 9.98 -3.02
N ALA A 176 13.74 11.17 -2.71
CA ALA A 176 13.89 11.76 -1.37
C ALA A 176 13.27 10.87 -0.28
N GLN A 177 12.09 10.29 -0.53
CA GLN A 177 11.40 9.40 0.42
C GLN A 177 12.10 8.05 0.58
N GLY A 178 12.82 7.56 -0.44
CA GLY A 178 13.68 6.36 -0.39
C GLY A 178 15.09 6.63 0.17
N THR A 179 15.39 7.88 0.60
CA THR A 179 16.70 8.31 1.06
C THR A 179 16.72 8.48 2.58
N ILE A 180 17.65 7.81 3.25
CA ILE A 180 17.84 7.85 4.71
C ILE A 180 19.23 8.41 5.00
N ASP A 181 19.32 9.45 5.83
CA ASP A 181 20.57 10.11 6.20
C ASP A 181 21.46 10.51 4.98
N GLY A 182 20.80 10.91 3.87
CA GLY A 182 21.48 11.28 2.61
C GLY A 182 21.96 10.09 1.77
N LYS A 183 21.55 8.87 2.09
CA LYS A 183 21.87 7.63 1.40
C LYS A 183 20.62 7.00 0.79
N LEU A 184 20.67 6.67 -0.50
CA LEU A 184 19.56 6.00 -1.17
C LEU A 184 19.45 4.56 -0.65
N ALA A 185 18.33 4.25 -0.01
CA ALA A 185 18.04 2.99 0.68
C ALA A 185 17.04 2.10 -0.08
N ALA A 186 16.32 2.67 -1.06
CA ALA A 186 15.31 1.93 -1.80
C ALA A 186 15.11 2.49 -3.22
N ILE A 187 14.80 1.60 -4.17
CA ILE A 187 14.42 1.95 -5.55
C ILE A 187 12.90 1.83 -5.69
N PRO A 188 12.16 2.91 -6.00
CA PRO A 188 10.72 2.87 -6.22
C PRO A 188 10.35 1.95 -7.39
N PHE A 189 9.17 1.30 -7.33
CA PHE A 189 8.73 0.51 -8.49
C PHE A 189 7.23 0.53 -8.77
N ASN A 190 6.36 0.81 -7.78
CA ASN A 190 4.92 0.71 -7.93
C ASN A 190 4.18 2.05 -8.10
N GLY A 191 4.93 3.15 -8.15
CA GLY A 191 4.36 4.47 -8.36
C GLY A 191 4.01 5.20 -7.07
N ILE A 192 3.08 6.15 -7.17
CA ILE A 192 2.54 6.89 -6.03
C ILE A 192 1.34 6.15 -5.45
N SER A 193 1.06 6.35 -4.18
CA SER A 193 -0.23 5.99 -3.62
C SER A 193 -0.85 7.14 -2.84
N GLY A 194 -2.17 7.28 -2.99
CA GLY A 194 -2.91 8.33 -2.35
C GLY A 194 -4.27 7.86 -1.87
N CYS A 195 -4.74 8.40 -0.75
CA CYS A 195 -6.02 8.04 -0.17
C CYS A 195 -7.15 8.88 -0.78
N CYS A 196 -8.21 8.21 -1.22
CA CYS A 196 -9.40 8.84 -1.80
C CYS A 196 -10.67 8.15 -1.32
N VAL A 197 -11.80 8.84 -1.46
CA VAL A 197 -13.11 8.24 -1.20
C VAL A 197 -13.63 7.63 -2.49
N TYR A 198 -13.84 6.32 -2.48
CA TYR A 198 -14.57 5.58 -3.50
C TYR A 198 -16.06 5.61 -3.18
N TYR A 199 -16.91 5.73 -4.21
CA TYR A 199 -18.35 5.68 -4.01
C TYR A 199 -19.05 4.89 -5.11
N ASN A 200 -20.16 4.25 -4.77
CA ASN A 200 -21.01 3.55 -5.71
C ASN A 200 -21.97 4.53 -6.39
N LYS A 201 -21.69 4.87 -7.66
CA LYS A 201 -22.49 5.79 -8.48
C LYS A 201 -23.95 5.37 -8.58
N THR A 202 -24.23 4.07 -8.64
CA THR A 202 -25.58 3.53 -8.74
C THR A 202 -26.37 3.79 -7.47
N ILE A 203 -25.78 3.54 -6.28
CA ILE A 203 -26.41 3.82 -4.98
C ILE A 203 -26.62 5.33 -4.81
N PHE A 204 -25.61 6.15 -5.14
CA PHE A 204 -25.73 7.62 -5.05
C PHE A 204 -26.88 8.14 -5.92
N ASN A 205 -27.00 7.68 -7.16
CA ASN A 205 -28.10 8.04 -8.06
C ASN A 205 -29.45 7.57 -7.52
N GLU A 206 -29.56 6.34 -6.98
CA GLU A 206 -30.77 5.78 -6.42
C GLU A 206 -31.28 6.58 -5.22
N VAL A 207 -30.37 7.00 -4.34
CA VAL A 207 -30.70 7.81 -3.14
C VAL A 207 -30.81 9.30 -3.48
N GLY A 208 -30.38 9.74 -4.66
CA GLY A 208 -30.40 11.13 -5.08
C GLY A 208 -29.33 11.97 -4.39
N LEU A 209 -28.11 11.42 -4.25
CA LEU A 209 -26.98 12.10 -3.63
C LEU A 209 -26.08 12.73 -4.69
N GLU A 210 -25.52 13.87 -4.34
CA GLU A 210 -24.38 14.49 -5.01
C GLU A 210 -23.09 14.15 -4.22
N VAL A 211 -21.93 14.27 -4.87
CA VAL A 211 -20.63 14.09 -4.21
C VAL A 211 -20.42 15.19 -3.16
N PRO A 212 -20.23 14.84 -1.88
CA PRO A 212 -20.06 15.83 -0.82
C PRO A 212 -18.71 16.55 -0.92
N THR A 213 -18.69 17.83 -0.63
CA THR A 213 -17.50 18.69 -0.65
C THR A 213 -17.02 19.08 0.75
N THR A 214 -17.90 18.98 1.74
CA THR A 214 -17.60 19.25 3.15
C THR A 214 -17.91 18.03 4.03
N ILE A 215 -17.30 17.97 5.23
CA ILE A 215 -17.57 16.93 6.21
C ILE A 215 -19.05 16.91 6.63
N ASP A 216 -19.67 18.09 6.77
CA ASP A 216 -21.09 18.18 7.09
C ASP A 216 -21.97 17.59 5.97
N GLU A 217 -21.65 17.89 4.71
CA GLU A 217 -22.36 17.29 3.56
C GLU A 217 -22.12 15.77 3.48
N LEU A 218 -20.91 15.28 3.86
CA LEU A 218 -20.62 13.86 3.95
C LEU A 218 -21.47 13.17 5.03
N GLU A 219 -21.62 13.79 6.19
CA GLU A 219 -22.48 13.29 7.27
C GLU A 219 -23.95 13.27 6.83
N ASP A 220 -24.43 14.31 6.12
CA ASP A 220 -25.76 14.35 5.53
C ASP A 220 -25.97 13.22 4.50
N CYS A 221 -24.97 12.92 3.68
CA CYS A 221 -25.00 11.78 2.77
C CYS A 221 -25.09 10.46 3.54
N CYS A 222 -24.31 10.30 4.63
CA CYS A 222 -24.35 9.11 5.47
C CYS A 222 -25.73 8.88 6.09
N GLU A 223 -26.39 9.94 6.60
CA GLU A 223 -27.75 9.81 7.16
C GLU A 223 -28.78 9.42 6.09
N LYS A 224 -28.68 9.97 4.88
CA LYS A 224 -29.58 9.60 3.77
C LYS A 224 -29.35 8.16 3.30
N LEU A 225 -28.10 7.71 3.21
CA LEU A 225 -27.75 6.33 2.88
C LEU A 225 -28.34 5.35 3.90
N LYS A 226 -28.17 5.63 5.18
CA LYS A 226 -28.74 4.83 6.26
C LYS A 226 -30.28 4.78 6.19
N ALA A 227 -30.93 5.92 5.96
CA ALA A 227 -32.37 5.97 5.81
C ALA A 227 -32.88 5.14 4.60
N ALA A 228 -32.03 4.98 3.57
CA ALA A 228 -32.29 4.12 2.40
C ALA A 228 -31.94 2.65 2.64
N GLY A 229 -31.31 2.30 3.77
CA GLY A 229 -30.95 0.93 4.15
C GLY A 229 -29.52 0.51 3.79
N TYR A 230 -28.66 1.45 3.39
CA TYR A 230 -27.25 1.21 3.09
C TYR A 230 -26.38 1.53 4.31
N THR A 231 -25.27 0.81 4.45
CA THR A 231 -24.18 1.23 5.34
C THR A 231 -23.34 2.29 4.61
N PRO A 232 -23.09 3.47 5.18
CA PRO A 232 -22.36 4.53 4.50
C PRO A 232 -20.98 4.14 4.02
N PHE A 233 -20.12 3.61 4.91
CA PHE A 233 -18.75 3.26 4.60
C PHE A 233 -18.47 1.78 4.71
N SER A 234 -17.72 1.25 3.76
CA SER A 234 -17.00 -0.01 3.91
C SER A 234 -15.66 0.24 4.61
N LEU A 235 -15.30 -0.66 5.52
CA LEU A 235 -14.03 -0.63 6.22
C LEU A 235 -13.65 -2.05 6.69
N ALA A 236 -12.44 -2.50 6.36
CA ALA A 236 -11.82 -3.71 6.89
C ALA A 236 -10.65 -3.31 7.81
N ASN A 237 -10.94 -3.07 9.10
CA ASN A 237 -9.97 -2.57 10.09
C ASN A 237 -9.22 -3.68 10.84
N GLY A 238 -9.34 -4.93 10.43
CA GLY A 238 -8.51 -6.03 10.94
C GLY A 238 -7.02 -5.82 10.67
N SER A 239 -6.70 -5.16 9.57
CA SER A 239 -5.35 -4.71 9.22
C SER A 239 -4.89 -3.48 10.02
N LYS A 240 -5.77 -2.83 10.77
CA LYS A 240 -5.55 -1.68 11.68
C LYS A 240 -5.17 -0.37 10.96
N TRP A 241 -4.28 -0.42 9.97
CA TRP A 241 -3.85 0.76 9.18
C TRP A 241 -4.96 1.36 8.32
N THR A 242 -5.98 0.61 7.94
CA THR A 242 -7.12 1.10 7.15
C THR A 242 -7.96 2.12 7.90
N GLY A 243 -8.19 1.91 9.20
CA GLY A 243 -8.85 2.89 10.07
C GLY A 243 -8.06 4.17 10.26
N SER A 244 -6.73 4.08 10.24
CA SER A 244 -5.83 5.24 10.33
C SER A 244 -6.06 6.25 9.19
N MET A 245 -6.50 5.84 8.02
CA MET A 245 -6.78 6.74 6.90
C MET A 245 -7.85 7.78 7.24
N TYR A 246 -8.92 7.37 7.94
CA TYR A 246 -9.96 8.29 8.43
C TYR A 246 -9.38 9.26 9.46
N TYR A 247 -8.60 8.73 10.40
CA TYR A 247 -7.96 9.52 11.45
C TYR A 247 -7.03 10.59 10.88
N MET A 248 -6.14 10.21 9.98
CA MET A 248 -5.20 11.12 9.33
C MET A 248 -5.89 12.24 8.56
N TYR A 249 -6.94 11.90 7.77
CA TYR A 249 -7.67 12.93 7.04
C TYR A 249 -8.41 13.89 7.95
N LEU A 250 -9.05 13.39 9.00
CA LEU A 250 -9.75 14.26 9.95
C LEU A 250 -8.79 15.20 10.65
N VAL A 251 -7.63 14.71 11.11
CA VAL A 251 -6.57 15.58 11.68
C VAL A 251 -6.11 16.61 10.64
N ALA A 252 -5.77 16.19 9.42
CA ALA A 252 -5.27 17.09 8.38
C ALA A 252 -6.32 18.13 7.95
N ARG A 253 -7.61 17.79 7.90
CA ARG A 253 -8.69 18.73 7.58
C ARG A 253 -8.94 19.74 8.70
N HIS A 254 -8.79 19.30 9.94
CA HIS A 254 -9.07 20.14 11.12
C HIS A 254 -7.92 21.11 11.43
N SER A 255 -6.67 20.69 11.25
CA SER A 255 -5.47 21.47 11.68
C SER A 255 -4.37 21.63 10.63
N GLY A 256 -4.49 21.02 9.47
CA GLY A 256 -3.40 20.96 8.48
C GLY A 256 -2.34 19.93 8.87
N ASN A 257 -1.13 20.09 8.32
CA ASN A 257 -0.03 19.13 8.52
C ASN A 257 0.91 19.46 9.69
N ASP A 258 0.88 20.69 10.17
CA ASP A 258 1.81 21.17 11.19
C ASP A 258 1.58 20.49 12.54
N GLU A 259 0.34 20.16 12.86
CA GLU A 259 -0.04 19.48 14.11
C GLU A 259 0.59 18.09 14.23
N PHE A 260 0.54 17.31 13.15
CA PHE A 260 1.22 16.01 13.12
C PHE A 260 2.73 16.16 13.25
N ASN A 261 3.33 17.11 12.54
CA ASN A 261 4.78 17.35 12.63
C ASN A 261 5.20 17.76 14.04
N ALA A 262 4.41 18.57 14.72
CA ALA A 262 4.64 18.95 16.11
C ALA A 262 4.56 17.74 17.06
N ALA A 263 3.52 16.92 16.92
CA ALA A 263 3.33 15.70 17.71
C ALA A 263 4.46 14.68 17.44
N TYR A 264 4.88 14.52 16.18
CA TYR A 264 5.97 13.63 15.78
C TYR A 264 7.32 14.04 16.40
N THR A 265 7.63 15.34 16.44
CA THR A 265 8.90 15.82 17.02
C THR A 265 8.84 15.98 18.53
N GLN A 266 7.65 16.04 19.12
CA GLN A 266 7.42 16.40 20.53
C GLN A 266 8.04 17.75 20.92
N GLU A 267 8.31 18.59 19.93
CA GLU A 267 8.88 19.94 20.14
C GLU A 267 7.78 20.98 20.38
N ASN A 268 8.11 22.04 21.09
CA ASN A 268 7.24 23.19 21.35
C ASN A 268 5.87 22.81 21.96
N GLY A 269 5.78 21.67 22.64
CA GLY A 269 4.55 21.18 23.26
C GLY A 269 3.67 20.41 22.29
N GLY A 270 4.20 19.97 21.15
CA GLY A 270 3.50 19.08 20.22
C GLY A 270 3.16 17.76 20.91
N SER A 271 1.97 17.23 20.67
CA SER A 271 1.43 16.07 21.37
C SER A 271 0.29 15.44 20.56
N PHE A 272 0.18 14.13 20.58
CA PHE A 272 -0.97 13.39 20.05
C PHE A 272 -2.24 13.56 20.92
N THR A 273 -2.14 14.26 22.09
CA THR A 273 -3.30 14.68 22.88
C THR A 273 -3.80 16.07 22.52
N SER A 274 -3.26 16.72 21.49
CA SER A 274 -3.74 18.03 21.06
C SER A 274 -5.19 17.98 20.57
N GLU A 275 -5.81 19.13 20.52
CA GLU A 275 -7.24 19.28 20.20
C GLU A 275 -7.60 18.61 18.86
N ALA A 276 -6.75 18.70 17.84
CA ALA A 276 -7.00 18.14 16.52
C ALA A 276 -7.09 16.60 16.53
N PHE A 277 -6.22 15.94 17.27
CA PHE A 277 -6.24 14.47 17.38
C PHE A 277 -7.42 13.98 18.21
N VAL A 278 -7.76 14.67 19.30
CA VAL A 278 -8.93 14.36 20.13
C VAL A 278 -10.21 14.58 19.32
N TRP A 279 -10.32 15.70 18.59
CA TRP A 279 -11.45 16.00 17.72
C TRP A 279 -11.63 14.91 16.63
N ALA A 280 -10.56 14.51 15.96
CA ALA A 280 -10.61 13.45 14.95
C ALA A 280 -11.08 12.12 15.53
N SER A 281 -10.59 11.77 16.73
CA SER A 281 -11.02 10.58 17.47
C SER A 281 -12.49 10.62 17.84
N ASP A 282 -12.95 11.74 18.36
CA ASP A 282 -14.36 11.94 18.75
C ASP A 282 -15.29 11.86 17.53
N LYS A 283 -14.85 12.41 16.39
CA LYS A 283 -15.57 12.35 15.11
C LYS A 283 -15.70 10.88 14.62
N ILE A 284 -14.63 10.11 14.65
CA ILE A 284 -14.65 8.68 14.29
C ILE A 284 -15.60 7.90 15.22
N GLN A 285 -15.51 8.13 16.53
CA GLN A 285 -16.37 7.44 17.48
C GLN A 285 -17.84 7.82 17.33
N ASP A 286 -18.13 9.07 16.98
CA ASP A 286 -19.49 9.52 16.64
C ASP A 286 -20.01 8.76 15.41
N TRP A 287 -19.21 8.65 14.34
CA TRP A 287 -19.56 7.91 13.13
C TRP A 287 -19.78 6.41 13.38
N VAL A 288 -18.94 5.78 14.22
CA VAL A 288 -19.14 4.39 14.66
C VAL A 288 -20.46 4.24 15.43
N LYS A 289 -20.74 5.11 16.41
CA LYS A 289 -21.97 5.10 17.21
C LYS A 289 -23.22 5.36 16.36
N LYS A 290 -23.09 6.18 15.34
CA LYS A 290 -24.14 6.43 14.33
C LYS A 290 -24.34 5.24 13.39
N GLY A 291 -23.45 4.25 13.38
CA GLY A 291 -23.53 3.08 12.49
C GLY A 291 -23.20 3.45 11.04
N TYR A 292 -22.22 4.31 10.81
CA TYR A 292 -21.73 4.63 9.47
C TYR A 292 -20.80 3.54 8.91
N PHE A 293 -20.30 2.65 9.76
CA PHE A 293 -19.47 1.52 9.42
C PHE A 293 -20.19 0.19 9.68
N PRO A 294 -19.80 -0.92 9.03
CA PRO A 294 -20.33 -2.25 9.35
C PRO A 294 -19.98 -2.65 10.78
N ASP A 295 -20.83 -3.49 11.39
CA ASP A 295 -20.49 -4.11 12.66
C ASP A 295 -19.25 -5.01 12.51
N GLY A 296 -18.35 -4.97 13.48
CA GLY A 296 -17.19 -5.87 13.54
C GLY A 296 -16.07 -5.53 12.54
N VAL A 297 -15.92 -4.27 12.13
CA VAL A 297 -14.87 -3.80 11.19
C VAL A 297 -13.46 -4.29 11.57
N ASN A 298 -13.15 -4.40 12.86
CA ASN A 298 -11.86 -4.89 13.38
C ASN A 298 -11.60 -6.39 13.11
N SER A 299 -12.57 -7.11 12.57
CA SER A 299 -12.46 -8.53 12.19
C SER A 299 -12.43 -8.74 10.69
N LEU A 300 -12.60 -7.69 9.89
CA LEU A 300 -12.57 -7.76 8.43
C LEU A 300 -11.15 -7.51 7.93
N SER A 301 -10.72 -8.28 6.91
CA SER A 301 -9.41 -8.22 6.28
C SER A 301 -9.48 -7.53 4.92
N THR A 302 -8.67 -6.49 4.71
CA THR A 302 -8.52 -5.85 3.39
C THR A 302 -7.66 -6.71 2.45
N ASP A 303 -6.70 -7.48 2.98
CA ASP A 303 -5.90 -8.43 2.19
C ASP A 303 -6.76 -9.54 1.58
N ASP A 304 -7.88 -9.90 2.23
CA ASP A 304 -8.89 -10.83 1.70
C ASP A 304 -9.99 -10.12 0.87
N GLY A 305 -9.88 -8.83 0.63
CA GLY A 305 -10.83 -8.05 -0.17
C GLY A 305 -12.22 -7.88 0.46
N GLN A 306 -12.35 -8.07 1.79
CA GLN A 306 -13.66 -8.04 2.44
C GLN A 306 -14.31 -6.64 2.43
N ASP A 307 -13.51 -5.58 2.43
CA ASP A 307 -13.96 -4.20 2.21
C ASP A 307 -14.53 -4.01 0.79
N ARG A 308 -13.85 -4.49 -0.25
CA ARG A 308 -14.33 -4.43 -1.64
C ARG A 308 -15.62 -5.25 -1.82
N GLN A 309 -15.68 -6.42 -1.19
CA GLN A 309 -16.86 -7.28 -1.26
C GLN A 309 -18.12 -6.59 -0.77
N LEU A 310 -18.05 -5.82 0.32
CA LEU A 310 -19.17 -5.02 0.84
C LEU A 310 -19.64 -3.93 -0.16
N MET A 311 -18.73 -3.41 -0.99
CA MET A 311 -19.08 -2.51 -2.09
C MET A 311 -19.75 -3.23 -3.25
N TYR A 312 -19.22 -4.43 -3.62
CA TYR A 312 -19.77 -5.24 -4.73
C TYR A 312 -21.17 -5.76 -4.43
N ASP A 313 -21.42 -6.17 -3.18
CA ASP A 313 -22.73 -6.65 -2.73
C ASP A 313 -23.77 -5.52 -2.58
N GLY A 314 -23.35 -4.27 -2.74
CA GLY A 314 -24.20 -3.10 -2.52
C GLY A 314 -24.60 -2.90 -1.05
N THR A 315 -23.90 -3.51 -0.11
CA THR A 315 -24.11 -3.30 1.33
C THR A 315 -23.61 -1.93 1.76
N CYS A 316 -22.43 -1.54 1.26
CA CYS A 316 -21.79 -0.26 1.55
C CYS A 316 -21.77 0.64 0.31
N ALA A 317 -21.93 1.94 0.54
CA ALA A 317 -22.01 2.93 -0.53
C ALA A 317 -20.68 3.65 -0.82
N MET A 318 -19.79 3.77 0.16
CA MET A 318 -18.50 4.45 0.07
C MET A 318 -17.40 3.63 0.73
N MET A 319 -16.15 3.97 0.40
CA MET A 319 -14.94 3.41 1.03
C MET A 319 -13.82 4.45 0.96
N LEU A 320 -13.20 4.79 2.09
CA LEU A 320 -11.96 5.57 2.11
C LEU A 320 -10.79 4.61 2.05
N HIS A 321 -9.99 4.68 0.99
CA HIS A 321 -8.88 3.74 0.81
C HIS A 321 -7.80 4.28 -0.14
N GLY A 322 -6.66 3.59 -0.19
CA GLY A 322 -5.56 3.95 -1.09
C GLY A 322 -5.88 3.72 -2.57
N SER A 323 -5.16 4.43 -3.43
CA SER A 323 -5.37 4.45 -4.89
C SER A 323 -5.18 3.08 -5.57
N TRP A 324 -4.47 2.14 -4.95
CA TRP A 324 -4.35 0.76 -5.43
C TRP A 324 -5.69 0.02 -5.54
N GLN A 325 -6.73 0.47 -4.83
CA GLN A 325 -8.07 -0.11 -4.96
C GLN A 325 -8.67 0.08 -6.36
N CYS A 326 -8.26 1.08 -7.12
CA CYS A 326 -8.64 1.19 -8.54
C CYS A 326 -8.17 -0.04 -9.33
N GLY A 327 -6.94 -0.47 -9.12
CA GLY A 327 -6.38 -1.67 -9.74
C GLY A 327 -7.04 -2.94 -9.26
N SER A 328 -7.18 -3.10 -7.93
CA SER A 328 -7.82 -4.28 -7.33
C SER A 328 -9.26 -4.45 -7.80
N MET A 329 -10.08 -3.39 -7.73
CA MET A 329 -11.48 -3.44 -8.19
C MET A 329 -11.60 -3.67 -9.70
N TYR A 330 -10.69 -3.10 -10.50
CA TYR A 330 -10.67 -3.33 -11.94
C TYR A 330 -10.32 -4.80 -12.26
N THR A 331 -9.36 -5.37 -11.56
CA THR A 331 -8.95 -6.78 -11.69
C THR A 331 -10.08 -7.72 -11.26
N ASP A 332 -10.74 -7.43 -10.13
CA ASP A 332 -11.86 -8.23 -9.63
C ASP A 332 -13.04 -8.26 -10.62
N ASN A 333 -13.43 -7.09 -11.16
CA ASN A 333 -14.53 -6.96 -12.12
C ASN A 333 -14.48 -5.61 -12.85
N ALA A 334 -13.80 -5.56 -14.00
CA ALA A 334 -13.60 -4.36 -14.80
C ALA A 334 -14.92 -3.68 -15.24
N ASP A 335 -15.91 -4.47 -15.65
CA ASP A 335 -17.21 -3.93 -16.10
C ASP A 335 -17.97 -3.29 -14.94
N TRP A 336 -18.01 -3.95 -13.79
CA TRP A 336 -18.67 -3.43 -12.60
C TRP A 336 -17.97 -2.16 -12.08
N TYR A 337 -16.65 -2.20 -11.98
CA TYR A 337 -15.84 -1.06 -11.55
C TYR A 337 -16.10 0.16 -12.43
N THR A 338 -15.97 0.02 -13.74
CA THR A 338 -16.17 1.12 -14.69
C THR A 338 -17.57 1.74 -14.62
N GLN A 339 -18.59 0.89 -14.44
CA GLN A 339 -19.99 1.35 -14.37
C GLN A 339 -20.34 1.96 -13.03
N ASN A 340 -19.86 1.38 -11.94
CA ASN A 340 -20.37 1.70 -10.61
C ASN A 340 -19.44 2.55 -9.76
N ILE A 341 -18.12 2.52 -9.95
CA ILE A 341 -17.19 3.24 -9.08
C ILE A 341 -16.87 4.65 -9.60
N GLY A 342 -17.02 5.62 -8.71
CA GLY A 342 -16.45 6.96 -8.82
C GLY A 342 -15.51 7.23 -7.66
N VAL A 343 -14.65 8.23 -7.81
CA VAL A 343 -13.67 8.66 -6.81
C VAL A 343 -13.83 10.15 -6.55
N PHE A 344 -13.73 10.55 -5.30
CA PHE A 344 -13.64 11.95 -4.94
C PHE A 344 -12.64 12.17 -3.80
N ARG A 345 -12.22 13.42 -3.68
CA ARG A 345 -11.34 13.90 -2.63
C ARG A 345 -12.03 13.85 -1.26
N PHE A 346 -11.30 13.49 -0.19
CA PHE A 346 -11.87 13.58 1.16
C PHE A 346 -12.35 15.00 1.44
N PRO A 347 -13.60 15.19 1.93
CA PRO A 347 -14.23 16.48 2.06
C PRO A 347 -13.53 17.44 3.03
N GLU A 348 -13.76 18.73 2.85
CA GLU A 348 -13.16 19.81 3.62
C GLU A 348 -13.86 19.98 4.99
N ASP A 349 -13.11 20.36 6.01
CA ASP A 349 -13.67 20.96 7.23
C ASP A 349 -13.96 22.43 6.95
N ALA A 350 -15.26 22.78 6.81
CA ALA A 350 -15.67 24.12 6.45
C ALA A 350 -15.34 25.16 7.54
N GLU A 351 -15.37 24.78 8.81
CA GLU A 351 -15.03 25.65 9.93
C GLU A 351 -13.52 25.89 9.98
N ALA A 352 -12.71 24.84 9.90
CA ALA A 352 -11.26 24.95 9.84
C ALA A 352 -10.81 25.80 8.63
N LYS A 353 -11.42 25.59 7.46
CA LYS A 353 -11.19 26.40 6.27
C LYS A 353 -11.47 27.89 6.50
N ALA A 354 -12.59 28.22 7.15
CA ALA A 354 -12.95 29.59 7.49
C ALA A 354 -11.95 30.22 8.46
N ASN A 355 -11.28 29.41 9.27
CA ASN A 355 -10.19 29.80 10.18
C ASN A 355 -8.80 29.84 9.51
N GLY A 356 -8.73 29.56 8.21
CA GLY A 356 -7.50 29.66 7.42
C GLY A 356 -6.64 28.37 7.37
N VAL A 357 -7.18 27.23 7.83
CA VAL A 357 -6.51 25.92 7.71
C VAL A 357 -6.52 25.47 6.25
N PRO A 358 -5.36 25.11 5.67
CA PRO A 358 -5.30 24.54 4.33
C PRO A 358 -6.14 23.26 4.23
N GLN A 359 -6.97 23.15 3.19
CA GLN A 359 -7.84 21.99 2.99
C GLN A 359 -7.38 21.11 1.83
N ASP A 360 -6.22 21.40 1.27
CA ASP A 360 -5.59 20.73 0.14
C ASP A 360 -4.35 19.92 0.56
N VAL A 361 -4.28 19.54 1.83
CA VAL A 361 -3.35 18.51 2.33
C VAL A 361 -3.97 17.14 2.07
N GLU A 362 -3.31 16.32 1.25
CA GLU A 362 -3.77 14.97 0.94
C GLU A 362 -3.01 13.91 1.73
N VAL A 363 -3.61 12.74 1.95
CA VAL A 363 -2.97 11.62 2.63
C VAL A 363 -2.44 10.64 1.59
N GLY A 364 -1.15 10.34 1.63
CA GLY A 364 -0.52 9.48 0.63
C GLY A 364 0.98 9.40 0.74
N THR A 365 1.61 8.97 -0.35
CA THR A 365 3.07 8.81 -0.43
C THR A 365 3.55 8.90 -1.88
N ALA A 366 4.76 9.38 -2.09
CA ALA A 366 5.43 9.36 -3.38
C ALA A 366 5.98 7.97 -3.75
N ILE A 367 6.05 7.05 -2.78
CA ILE A 367 6.42 5.65 -2.97
C ILE A 367 5.29 4.76 -2.46
N ASP A 368 4.55 4.11 -3.37
CA ASP A 368 3.62 3.05 -2.99
C ASP A 368 4.40 1.87 -2.39
N THR A 369 5.34 1.33 -3.16
CA THR A 369 6.33 0.34 -2.73
C THR A 369 7.66 0.57 -3.44
N ALA A 370 8.74 0.13 -2.78
CA ALA A 370 10.10 0.18 -3.30
C ALA A 370 10.83 -1.13 -3.00
N PHE A 371 11.91 -1.41 -3.69
CA PHE A 371 12.83 -2.49 -3.36
C PHE A 371 14.01 -1.96 -2.57
N SER A 372 14.27 -2.58 -1.41
CA SER A 372 15.50 -2.47 -0.65
C SER A 372 16.37 -3.71 -0.85
N PHE A 373 17.67 -3.56 -0.75
CA PHE A 373 18.65 -4.63 -1.01
C PHE A 373 19.49 -4.93 0.21
N ASN A 374 19.71 -6.21 0.48
CA ASN A 374 20.49 -6.73 1.62
C ASN A 374 21.59 -7.70 1.13
N CYS A 375 22.47 -7.19 0.28
CA CYS A 375 23.52 -7.97 -0.38
C CYS A 375 24.85 -7.87 0.40
N TRP A 376 25.04 -8.77 1.38
CA TRP A 376 26.23 -8.80 2.21
C TRP A 376 26.95 -10.15 2.14
N ASN A 377 28.26 -10.11 2.07
CA ASN A 377 29.11 -11.28 2.28
C ASN A 377 29.09 -11.71 3.75
N SER A 378 29.48 -12.94 4.02
CA SER A 378 29.56 -13.50 5.38
C SER A 378 30.54 -12.76 6.30
N ASP A 379 31.48 -12.02 5.75
CA ASP A 379 32.44 -11.17 6.48
C ASP A 379 31.92 -9.75 6.76
N GLY A 380 30.70 -9.42 6.29
CA GLY A 380 30.07 -8.14 6.47
C GLY A 380 30.44 -7.09 5.41
N THR A 381 31.20 -7.43 4.40
CA THR A 381 31.43 -6.59 3.23
C THR A 381 30.25 -6.66 2.26
N VAL A 382 30.08 -5.66 1.39
CA VAL A 382 29.04 -5.68 0.34
C VAL A 382 29.38 -6.73 -0.70
N ASP A 383 28.43 -7.61 -1.04
CA ASP A 383 28.47 -8.43 -2.25
C ASP A 383 28.09 -7.54 -3.45
N GLN A 384 29.11 -6.89 -4.01
CA GLN A 384 28.90 -5.92 -5.08
C GLN A 384 28.31 -6.56 -6.34
N ASN A 385 28.64 -7.82 -6.61
CA ASN A 385 28.15 -8.53 -7.78
C ASN A 385 26.65 -8.81 -7.67
N LYS A 386 26.21 -9.27 -6.52
CA LYS A 386 24.77 -9.47 -6.21
C LYS A 386 24.03 -8.14 -6.17
N LEU A 387 24.59 -7.09 -5.54
CA LEU A 387 24.00 -5.76 -5.47
C LEU A 387 23.81 -5.15 -6.87
N ASN A 388 24.80 -5.29 -7.77
CA ASN A 388 24.70 -4.84 -9.15
C ASN A 388 23.56 -5.57 -9.90
N ALA A 389 23.44 -6.88 -9.70
CA ALA A 389 22.39 -7.67 -10.32
C ALA A 389 20.98 -7.26 -9.82
N CYS A 390 20.81 -7.05 -8.51
CA CYS A 390 19.56 -6.53 -7.93
C CYS A 390 19.20 -5.13 -8.46
N TYR A 391 20.18 -4.25 -8.58
CA TYR A 391 19.99 -2.90 -9.12
C TYR A 391 19.51 -2.93 -10.58
N ILE A 392 20.14 -3.76 -11.43
CA ILE A 392 19.74 -3.94 -12.84
C ILE A 392 18.32 -4.50 -12.93
N LEU A 393 18.02 -5.54 -12.14
CA LEU A 393 16.67 -6.12 -12.09
C LEU A 393 15.63 -5.06 -11.75
N ALA A 394 15.84 -4.29 -10.68
CA ALA A 394 14.91 -3.26 -10.24
C ALA A 394 14.74 -2.11 -11.25
N THR A 395 15.84 -1.64 -11.86
CA THR A 395 15.81 -0.42 -12.68
C THR A 395 15.57 -0.69 -14.17
N GLN A 396 16.02 -1.84 -14.71
CA GLN A 396 16.02 -2.10 -16.15
C GLN A 396 14.99 -3.14 -16.59
N TYR A 397 14.45 -3.94 -15.66
CA TYR A 397 13.44 -4.98 -15.95
C TYR A 397 12.12 -4.66 -15.25
N ILE A 398 12.10 -4.52 -13.94
CA ILE A 398 10.86 -4.20 -13.17
C ILE A 398 10.36 -2.77 -13.46
N ASN A 399 11.22 -1.86 -13.85
CA ASN A 399 10.89 -0.48 -14.22
C ASN A 399 11.19 -0.15 -15.70
N ASN A 400 11.20 -1.14 -16.60
CA ASN A 400 11.29 -0.87 -18.02
C ASN A 400 9.96 -0.31 -18.59
N ASP A 401 10.00 0.22 -19.81
CA ASP A 401 8.84 0.83 -20.45
C ASP A 401 7.67 -0.16 -20.59
N GLU A 402 7.94 -1.41 -20.97
CA GLU A 402 6.90 -2.42 -21.17
C GLU A 402 6.20 -2.74 -19.84
N TYR A 403 6.98 -2.97 -18.77
CA TYR A 403 6.44 -3.23 -17.44
C TYR A 403 5.68 -2.01 -16.91
N ASN A 404 6.21 -0.80 -17.06
CA ASN A 404 5.56 0.43 -16.65
C ASN A 404 4.22 0.67 -17.37
N MET A 405 4.15 0.38 -18.67
CA MET A 405 2.88 0.44 -19.40
C MET A 405 1.86 -0.60 -18.92
N LYS A 406 2.30 -1.80 -18.52
CA LYS A 406 1.42 -2.82 -17.92
C LYS A 406 0.88 -2.36 -16.57
N LYS A 407 1.70 -1.78 -15.70
CA LYS A 407 1.24 -1.19 -14.43
C LYS A 407 0.13 -0.15 -14.64
N ILE A 408 0.26 0.71 -15.64
CA ILE A 408 -0.75 1.72 -15.95
C ILE A 408 -2.01 1.09 -16.54
N GLN A 409 -1.86 0.20 -17.53
CA GLN A 409 -2.97 -0.28 -18.35
C GLN A 409 -3.73 -1.44 -17.72
N LEU A 410 -3.05 -2.31 -16.96
CA LEU A 410 -3.61 -3.51 -16.38
C LEU A 410 -3.85 -3.41 -14.88
N GLU A 411 -3.00 -2.64 -14.18
CA GLU A 411 -3.06 -2.49 -12.73
C GLU A 411 -3.63 -1.12 -12.30
N ASN A 412 -3.97 -0.24 -13.27
CA ASN A 412 -4.47 1.11 -13.00
C ASN A 412 -3.61 1.90 -12.00
N LYS A 413 -2.29 1.94 -12.21
CA LYS A 413 -1.36 2.67 -11.33
C LYS A 413 -0.96 4.03 -11.89
N VAL A 414 -0.68 4.98 -11.00
CA VAL A 414 0.00 6.25 -11.31
C VAL A 414 1.47 6.08 -10.94
N LEU A 415 2.35 6.12 -11.94
CA LEU A 415 3.77 5.92 -11.71
C LEU A 415 4.43 7.18 -11.12
N ASN A 416 5.49 6.96 -10.36
CA ASN A 416 6.39 8.00 -9.85
C ASN A 416 7.61 8.23 -10.77
N ILE A 417 7.40 8.06 -12.08
CA ILE A 417 8.38 8.22 -13.16
C ILE A 417 7.84 9.28 -14.12
N ASN A 418 8.68 10.26 -14.48
CA ASN A 418 8.31 11.34 -15.37
C ASN A 418 7.84 10.84 -16.75
N GLY A 419 6.82 11.50 -17.30
CA GLY A 419 6.32 11.27 -18.64
C GLY A 419 5.29 10.15 -18.81
N TYR A 420 4.93 9.42 -17.75
CA TYR A 420 3.94 8.33 -17.83
C TYR A 420 2.49 8.75 -17.54
N ASP A 421 2.26 9.90 -16.93
CA ASP A 421 0.92 10.43 -16.60
C ASP A 421 0.00 10.53 -17.82
N GLN A 422 0.56 10.84 -18.99
CA GLN A 422 -0.17 10.91 -20.27
C GLN A 422 -0.79 9.59 -20.73
N TYR A 423 -0.35 8.45 -20.18
CA TYR A 423 -0.85 7.12 -20.56
C TYR A 423 -1.96 6.62 -19.64
N ILE A 424 -2.33 7.37 -18.59
CA ILE A 424 -3.44 7.04 -17.71
C ILE A 424 -4.75 7.17 -18.49
N THR A 425 -5.47 6.05 -18.65
CA THR A 425 -6.76 6.01 -19.38
C THR A 425 -7.97 5.91 -18.48
N ASP A 426 -7.83 5.30 -17.31
CA ASP A 426 -8.91 5.15 -16.32
C ASP A 426 -9.33 6.51 -15.73
N GLU A 427 -10.63 6.81 -15.72
CA GLU A 427 -11.16 8.11 -15.28
C GLU A 427 -11.02 8.33 -13.76
N ASN A 428 -11.11 7.25 -12.95
CA ASN A 428 -10.90 7.35 -11.52
C ASN A 428 -9.43 7.63 -11.22
N MET A 429 -8.50 6.97 -11.95
CA MET A 429 -7.06 7.24 -11.80
C MET A 429 -6.67 8.64 -12.29
N LYS A 430 -7.32 9.18 -13.32
CA LYS A 430 -7.15 10.59 -13.70
C LYS A 430 -7.59 11.52 -12.58
N THR A 431 -8.70 11.18 -11.91
CA THR A 431 -9.21 11.94 -10.76
C THR A 431 -8.22 11.86 -9.59
N VAL A 432 -7.73 10.67 -9.26
CA VAL A 432 -6.69 10.48 -8.24
C VAL A 432 -5.45 11.30 -8.57
N ASN A 433 -4.91 11.16 -9.78
CA ASN A 433 -3.72 11.90 -10.21
C ASN A 433 -3.93 13.42 -10.05
N LYS A 434 -5.10 13.92 -10.46
CA LYS A 434 -5.44 15.35 -10.32
C LYS A 434 -5.52 15.79 -8.85
N ILE A 435 -6.11 15.01 -7.97
CA ILE A 435 -6.21 15.31 -6.53
C ILE A 435 -4.80 15.52 -5.95
N PHE A 436 -3.85 14.64 -6.29
CA PHE A 436 -2.48 14.72 -5.78
C PHE A 436 -1.62 15.78 -6.48
N GLN A 437 -1.89 16.09 -7.74
CA GLN A 437 -1.25 17.23 -8.42
C GLN A 437 -1.71 18.58 -7.87
N ASP A 438 -2.96 18.69 -7.44
CA ASP A 438 -3.54 19.92 -6.88
C ASP A 438 -3.23 20.06 -5.37
N ALA A 439 -2.65 19.07 -4.73
CA ALA A 439 -2.34 19.09 -3.30
C ALA A 439 -1.22 20.10 -2.98
N SER A 440 -1.42 20.92 -1.95
CA SER A 440 -0.37 21.82 -1.44
C SER A 440 0.68 21.07 -0.61
N ASN A 441 0.28 19.96 0.00
CA ASN A 441 1.13 19.09 0.79
C ASN A 441 0.56 17.66 0.81
N VAL A 442 1.42 16.67 1.08
CA VAL A 442 1.03 15.28 1.26
C VAL A 442 1.44 14.84 2.66
N GLN A 443 0.43 14.46 3.46
CA GLN A 443 0.64 13.81 4.74
C GLN A 443 0.99 12.34 4.50
N LEU A 444 2.19 11.94 4.88
CA LEU A 444 2.62 10.56 4.77
C LEU A 444 1.82 9.66 5.71
N TRP A 445 1.62 8.41 5.31
CA TRP A 445 0.95 7.39 6.11
C TRP A 445 1.57 7.27 7.51
N TYR A 446 0.77 7.40 8.58
CA TYR A 446 1.31 7.33 9.94
C TYR A 446 1.98 5.98 10.22
N ASP A 447 1.41 4.89 9.74
CA ASP A 447 1.96 3.54 9.91
C ASP A 447 3.29 3.31 9.16
N GLN A 448 3.65 4.20 8.23
CA GLN A 448 4.91 4.14 7.49
C GLN A 448 5.89 5.25 7.89
N TYR A 449 5.40 6.37 8.40
CA TYR A 449 6.24 7.52 8.75
C TYR A 449 6.72 7.50 10.20
N LEU A 450 5.85 7.07 11.13
CA LEU A 450 6.21 6.96 12.55
C LEU A 450 7.34 5.93 12.75
N PRO A 451 8.18 6.08 13.81
CA PRO A 451 9.12 5.04 14.21
C PRO A 451 8.40 3.69 14.39
N ALA A 452 9.06 2.58 14.07
CA ALA A 452 8.37 1.27 14.04
C ALA A 452 7.70 0.89 15.36
N SER A 453 8.30 1.24 16.51
CA SER A 453 7.70 1.03 17.83
C SER A 453 6.44 1.85 18.07
N VAL A 454 6.40 3.08 17.53
CA VAL A 454 5.22 3.96 17.61
C VAL A 454 4.13 3.52 16.63
N THR A 455 4.53 3.08 15.43
CA THR A 455 3.62 2.54 14.41
C THR A 455 2.74 1.42 14.97
N GLU A 456 3.29 0.48 15.73
CA GLU A 456 2.51 -0.63 16.30
C GLU A 456 1.54 -0.14 17.39
N VAL A 457 1.93 0.85 18.19
CA VAL A 457 1.02 1.50 19.16
C VAL A 457 -0.10 2.21 18.42
N HIS A 458 0.21 3.04 17.42
CA HIS A 458 -0.78 3.74 16.59
C HIS A 458 -1.80 2.78 15.97
N LYS A 459 -1.35 1.69 15.36
CA LYS A 459 -2.23 0.68 14.77
C LYS A 459 -3.15 0.02 15.79
N ASN A 460 -2.67 -0.27 17.01
CA ASN A 460 -3.51 -0.79 18.09
C ASN A 460 -4.53 0.25 18.56
N CYS A 461 -4.12 1.51 18.70
CA CYS A 461 -5.00 2.63 19.01
C CYS A 461 -6.15 2.76 18.00
N MET A 462 -5.91 2.52 16.70
CA MET A 462 -6.99 2.52 15.71
C MET A 462 -8.00 1.38 15.92
N THR A 463 -7.54 0.19 16.33
CA THR A 463 -8.46 -0.90 16.71
C THR A 463 -9.34 -0.51 17.90
N GLU A 464 -8.74 0.07 18.93
CA GLU A 464 -9.44 0.48 20.16
C GLU A 464 -10.40 1.65 19.93
N LEU A 465 -10.02 2.58 19.03
CA LEU A 465 -10.86 3.71 18.64
C LEU A 465 -12.14 3.24 17.93
N PHE A 466 -12.01 2.42 16.88
CA PHE A 466 -13.15 1.86 16.16
C PHE A 466 -13.93 0.82 16.97
N GLY A 467 -13.28 0.20 17.96
CA GLY A 467 -13.93 -0.67 18.97
C GLY A 467 -14.68 0.07 20.06
N LEU A 468 -14.57 1.41 20.14
CA LEU A 468 -15.10 2.25 21.23
C LEU A 468 -14.53 1.87 22.62
N GLU A 469 -13.30 1.34 22.64
CA GLU A 469 -12.64 0.86 23.87
C GLU A 469 -11.89 1.97 24.59
N LYS A 470 -11.31 2.94 23.84
CA LYS A 470 -10.59 4.11 24.35
C LYS A 470 -11.06 5.39 23.66
N ASN A 471 -11.03 6.50 24.38
CA ASN A 471 -11.30 7.82 23.82
C ASN A 471 -10.03 8.46 23.22
N GLY A 472 -10.18 9.60 22.51
CA GLY A 472 -9.08 10.28 21.84
C GLY A 472 -7.95 10.73 22.77
N GLN A 473 -8.27 11.14 23.99
CA GLN A 473 -7.26 11.53 24.98
C GLN A 473 -6.40 10.33 25.42
N GLU A 474 -7.02 9.17 25.70
CA GLU A 474 -6.31 7.94 26.10
C GLU A 474 -5.41 7.42 24.98
N ILE A 475 -5.87 7.48 23.72
CA ILE A 475 -5.10 7.12 22.53
C ILE A 475 -3.89 8.04 22.37
N GLY A 476 -4.09 9.35 22.45
CA GLY A 476 -3.01 10.33 22.32
C GLY A 476 -1.94 10.19 23.42
N GLU A 477 -2.33 9.87 24.66
CA GLU A 477 -1.39 9.60 25.76
C GLU A 477 -0.52 8.37 25.49
N GLU A 478 -1.05 7.33 24.88
CA GLU A 478 -0.28 6.13 24.49
C GLU A 478 0.68 6.41 23.35
N GLU A 479 0.23 7.13 22.31
CA GLU A 479 1.06 7.54 21.20
C GLU A 479 2.19 8.48 21.64
N ASP A 480 1.92 9.44 22.52
CA ASP A 480 2.93 10.33 23.10
C ASP A 480 3.96 9.55 23.94
N ALA A 481 3.52 8.61 24.77
CA ALA A 481 4.43 7.78 25.55
C ALA A 481 5.37 6.95 24.65
N ALA A 482 4.82 6.37 23.58
CA ALA A 482 5.59 5.62 22.60
C ALA A 482 6.58 6.52 21.84
N MET A 483 6.13 7.72 21.41
CA MET A 483 6.97 8.68 20.69
C MET A 483 8.14 9.20 21.56
N GLN A 484 7.87 9.53 22.81
CA GLN A 484 8.90 9.95 23.77
C GLN A 484 9.94 8.85 24.00
N ALA A 485 9.52 7.59 24.09
CA ALA A 485 10.44 6.46 24.21
C ALA A 485 11.32 6.32 22.95
N ALA A 486 10.72 6.38 21.76
CA ALA A 486 11.45 6.30 20.50
C ALA A 486 12.46 7.42 20.31
N LEU A 487 12.12 8.66 20.70
CA LEU A 487 13.02 9.81 20.65
C LEU A 487 14.17 9.69 21.66
N ALA A 488 13.93 9.11 22.85
CA ALA A 488 14.98 8.87 23.83
C ALA A 488 15.99 7.82 23.34
N ASP A 489 15.51 6.75 22.70
CA ASP A 489 16.36 5.69 22.12
C ASP A 489 17.19 6.20 20.94
N SER A 490 16.67 7.10 20.12
CA SER A 490 17.40 7.68 18.99
C SER A 490 18.53 8.61 19.41
N ASN A 491 18.50 9.16 20.62
CA ASN A 491 19.50 10.06 21.19
C ASN A 491 20.55 9.34 22.06
N SER A 492 20.44 8.03 22.28
CA SER A 492 21.36 7.21 23.08
C SER A 492 22.37 6.46 22.20
#